data_6cfc06ff39f8d38bfa0dd4e78856785a
#
_entry.id   6cfc06ff39f8d38bfa0dd4e78856785a
#
_cell.length_a   1.000
_cell.length_b   1.000
_cell.length_c   1.000
_cell.angle_alpha   90.00
_cell.angle_beta   90.00
_cell.angle_gamma   90.00
#
_symmetry.space_group_name_H-M   'P 1'
#
loop_
_entity.id
_entity.type
_entity.pdbx_description
1 polymer ?
#
loop_
_entity_poly.entity_id
_entity_poly.type
_entity_poly.pdbx_seq_one_letter_code
_entity_poly.pdbx_strand_id
1 'polypeptide(L)'
;MKKYDVAAMGELLIDFTQNGYSDQGNPIFEANPGGAPCNVLAMLQKLGKNTVFLGKVGQDGFGYQLEKALKEMGIGTEGLCFDPTVHTTLAIVQNKDDGDRDFWFYRNPGADIMLCEDEIREELISDAKILHFGSLSLTDEPVRSATKKAVAAAEKAGLWISFDPNLRKPLWKSEALAKEQISYGFKHCQILKISDDELLWFTEETDFDRAVKRLQQEYGIALILLSMGKNGSAAYCGNQKVMVPAFVNKNTIETTGAGAVSYTHLRAHETDQYL
;
A
#
# COMPACT_ATOMS: atom_id res chain seq x y z
N MET A 1 -8.08 -24.06 -9.72
CA MET A 1 -7.88 -23.46 -8.37
C MET A 1 -6.98 -22.26 -8.59
N LYS A 2 -7.27 -21.10 -8.02
CA LYS A 2 -6.44 -19.89 -8.17
C LYS A 2 -5.05 -20.11 -7.57
N LYS A 3 -3.99 -19.71 -8.28
CA LYS A 3 -2.59 -19.90 -7.84
C LYS A 3 -2.23 -18.97 -6.68
N TYR A 4 -2.76 -17.73 -6.72
CA TYR A 4 -2.44 -16.71 -5.72
C TYR A 4 -3.66 -16.38 -4.85
N ASP A 5 -3.43 -16.12 -3.57
CA ASP A 5 -4.45 -15.54 -2.69
C ASP A 5 -4.61 -14.05 -2.97
N VAL A 6 -3.49 -13.33 -3.14
CA VAL A 6 -3.49 -11.90 -3.43
C VAL A 6 -2.46 -11.55 -4.51
N ALA A 7 -2.89 -10.82 -5.52
CA ALA A 7 -2.04 -10.04 -6.40
C ALA A 7 -2.06 -8.59 -5.91
N ALA A 8 -0.92 -7.94 -5.76
CA ALA A 8 -0.87 -6.52 -5.43
C ALA A 8 -0.13 -5.73 -6.51
N MET A 9 -0.66 -4.54 -6.81
CA MET A 9 -0.09 -3.62 -7.78
C MET A 9 0.21 -2.27 -7.14
N GLY A 10 1.35 -1.70 -7.50
CA GLY A 10 1.72 -0.34 -7.11
C GLY A 10 3.21 -0.10 -7.02
N GLU A 11 3.61 0.79 -6.14
CA GLU A 11 5.00 1.16 -5.94
C GLU A 11 5.79 0.08 -5.19
N LEU A 12 7.04 -0.08 -5.62
CA LEU A 12 8.11 -0.78 -4.94
C LEU A 12 9.32 0.13 -4.99
N LEU A 13 9.89 0.49 -3.85
CA LEU A 13 10.88 1.55 -3.71
C LEU A 13 11.86 1.26 -2.58
N ILE A 14 12.89 2.08 -2.47
CA ILE A 14 13.80 2.06 -1.31
C ILE A 14 13.43 3.20 -0.36
N ASP A 15 13.14 2.83 0.89
CA ASP A 15 13.04 3.76 2.00
C ASP A 15 14.41 3.92 2.66
N PHE A 16 15.05 5.08 2.50
CA PHE A 16 16.26 5.44 3.23
C PHE A 16 15.90 6.00 4.60
N THR A 17 16.06 5.20 5.64
CA THR A 17 15.80 5.61 7.02
C THR A 17 17.10 6.02 7.69
N GLN A 18 17.13 7.20 8.32
CA GLN A 18 18.32 7.65 9.04
C GLN A 18 18.57 6.76 10.26
N ASN A 19 19.77 6.17 10.33
CA ASN A 19 20.21 5.27 11.39
C ASN A 19 21.52 5.79 12.04
N GLY A 20 21.42 6.94 12.70
CA GLY A 20 22.56 7.56 13.41
C GLY A 20 23.49 8.39 12.54
N TYR A 21 24.74 8.56 13.02
CA TYR A 21 25.77 9.36 12.40
C TYR A 21 27.09 8.58 12.37
N SER A 22 27.89 8.81 11.34
CA SER A 22 29.27 8.30 11.24
C SER A 22 30.22 9.02 12.22
N ASP A 23 31.40 8.47 12.42
CA ASP A 23 32.48 9.13 13.21
C ASP A 23 32.86 10.53 12.69
N GLN A 24 32.54 10.80 11.42
CA GLN A 24 32.77 12.11 10.78
C GLN A 24 31.60 13.08 10.95
N GLY A 25 30.53 12.66 11.65
CA GLY A 25 29.32 13.46 11.86
C GLY A 25 28.32 13.46 10.66
N ASN A 26 28.57 12.62 9.65
CA ASN A 26 27.63 12.50 8.53
C ASN A 26 26.46 11.56 8.89
N PRO A 27 25.19 11.86 8.47
CA PRO A 27 24.08 10.96 8.70
C PRO A 27 24.29 9.63 7.95
N ILE A 28 23.98 8.54 8.62
CA ILE A 28 23.97 7.19 8.03
C ILE A 28 22.54 6.83 7.70
N PHE A 29 22.31 6.29 6.50
CA PHE A 29 20.99 5.83 6.07
C PHE A 29 21.01 4.34 5.77
N GLU A 30 19.99 3.64 6.23
CA GLU A 30 19.72 2.26 5.90
C GLU A 30 18.74 2.20 4.72
N ALA A 31 19.08 1.41 3.70
CA ALA A 31 18.29 1.25 2.49
C ALA A 31 17.29 0.07 2.68
N ASN A 32 16.08 0.37 3.07
CA ASN A 32 15.04 -0.62 3.35
C ASN A 32 14.12 -0.83 2.13
N PRO A 33 13.79 -2.09 1.77
CA PRO A 33 12.72 -2.36 0.83
C PRO A 33 11.40 -1.77 1.35
N GLY A 34 10.73 -0.97 0.52
CA GLY A 34 9.50 -0.26 0.85
C GLY A 34 8.46 -0.36 -0.28
N GLY A 35 7.31 0.26 -0.04
CA GLY A 35 6.15 0.22 -0.91
C GLY A 35 4.96 -0.43 -0.21
N ALA A 36 3.86 0.31 -0.06
CA ALA A 36 2.71 -0.16 0.71
C ALA A 36 2.12 -1.48 0.18
N PRO A 37 1.95 -1.71 -1.14
CA PRO A 37 1.46 -2.98 -1.65
C PRO A 37 2.37 -4.16 -1.29
N CYS A 38 3.70 -3.97 -1.35
CA CYS A 38 4.65 -5.02 -1.01
C CYS A 38 4.65 -5.34 0.48
N ASN A 39 4.47 -4.36 1.35
CA ASN A 39 4.34 -4.59 2.79
C ASN A 39 3.12 -5.47 3.12
N VAL A 40 2.00 -5.27 2.43
CA VAL A 40 0.81 -6.14 2.53
C VAL A 40 1.16 -7.57 2.09
N LEU A 41 1.81 -7.73 0.93
CA LEU A 41 2.19 -9.05 0.42
C LEU A 41 3.16 -9.78 1.35
N ALA A 42 4.17 -9.08 1.88
CA ALA A 42 5.15 -9.63 2.79
C ALA A 42 4.50 -10.18 4.08
N MET A 43 3.54 -9.44 4.65
CA MET A 43 2.81 -9.93 5.80
C MET A 43 1.92 -11.13 5.46
N LEU A 44 1.24 -11.10 4.32
CA LEU A 44 0.42 -12.22 3.86
C LEU A 44 1.26 -13.48 3.64
N GLN A 45 2.50 -13.36 3.15
CA GLN A 45 3.43 -14.50 3.05
C GLN A 45 3.77 -15.08 4.44
N LYS A 46 4.03 -14.23 5.43
CA LYS A 46 4.23 -14.68 6.82
C LYS A 46 3.02 -15.41 7.38
N LEU A 47 1.82 -15.11 6.90
CA LEU A 47 0.56 -15.79 7.25
C LEU A 47 0.27 -17.00 6.35
N GLY A 48 1.26 -17.48 5.56
CA GLY A 48 1.15 -18.67 4.72
C GLY A 48 0.25 -18.49 3.49
N LYS A 49 0.10 -17.25 2.98
CA LYS A 49 -0.67 -16.96 1.76
C LYS A 49 0.26 -16.86 0.55
N ASN A 50 -0.21 -17.32 -0.61
CA ASN A 50 0.50 -17.19 -1.86
C ASN A 50 0.24 -15.80 -2.47
N THR A 51 1.29 -15.05 -2.76
CA THR A 51 1.17 -13.68 -3.26
C THR A 51 2.03 -13.43 -4.49
N VAL A 52 1.63 -12.44 -5.30
CA VAL A 52 2.39 -11.98 -6.48
C VAL A 52 2.34 -10.45 -6.55
N PHE A 53 3.45 -9.85 -6.93
CA PHE A 53 3.58 -8.41 -7.11
C PHE A 53 3.54 -8.03 -8.60
N LEU A 54 2.84 -6.93 -8.91
CA LEU A 54 2.82 -6.27 -10.22
C LEU A 54 3.30 -4.83 -10.05
N GLY A 55 4.35 -4.46 -10.76
CA GLY A 55 4.91 -3.11 -10.70
C GLY A 55 6.20 -2.99 -11.47
N LYS A 56 6.87 -1.83 -11.35
CA LYS A 56 8.10 -1.57 -12.08
C LYS A 56 9.15 -0.92 -11.18
N VAL A 57 10.39 -1.34 -11.35
CA VAL A 57 11.60 -0.77 -10.73
C VAL A 57 12.62 -0.40 -11.79
N GLY A 58 13.63 0.36 -11.46
CA GLY A 58 14.74 0.64 -12.37
C GLY A 58 15.62 -0.59 -12.61
N GLN A 59 16.22 -0.67 -13.80
CA GLN A 59 17.27 -1.64 -14.08
C GLN A 59 18.58 -1.17 -13.46
N ASP A 60 18.59 -1.08 -12.13
CA ASP A 60 19.71 -0.56 -11.33
C ASP A 60 19.95 -1.41 -10.07
N GLY A 61 20.97 -1.04 -9.28
CA GLY A 61 21.34 -1.79 -8.09
C GLY A 61 20.21 -1.92 -7.07
N PHE A 62 19.36 -0.88 -6.93
CA PHE A 62 18.22 -0.90 -6.03
C PHE A 62 17.07 -1.74 -6.57
N GLY A 63 16.80 -1.69 -7.87
CA GLY A 63 15.80 -2.54 -8.51
C GLY A 63 16.11 -4.04 -8.32
N TYR A 64 17.37 -4.43 -8.50
CA TYR A 64 17.80 -5.82 -8.25
C TYR A 64 17.78 -6.19 -6.77
N GLN A 65 18.10 -5.25 -5.87
CA GLN A 65 17.96 -5.45 -4.42
C GLN A 65 16.50 -5.74 -4.04
N LEU A 66 15.58 -4.98 -4.60
CA LEU A 66 14.14 -5.12 -4.35
C LEU A 66 13.60 -6.44 -4.90
N GLU A 67 13.97 -6.83 -6.13
CA GLU A 67 13.60 -8.13 -6.69
C GLU A 67 14.08 -9.28 -5.79
N LYS A 68 15.35 -9.20 -5.34
CA LYS A 68 15.92 -10.20 -4.43
C LYS A 68 15.12 -10.26 -3.13
N ALA A 69 14.78 -9.12 -2.54
CA ALA A 69 14.01 -9.07 -1.30
C ALA A 69 12.62 -9.71 -1.46
N LEU A 70 11.91 -9.45 -2.57
CA LEU A 70 10.63 -10.11 -2.85
C LEU A 70 10.78 -11.64 -2.94
N LYS A 71 11.80 -12.12 -3.66
CA LYS A 71 12.07 -13.56 -3.80
C LYS A 71 12.39 -14.22 -2.44
N GLU A 72 13.20 -13.56 -1.60
CA GLU A 72 13.53 -14.04 -0.26
C GLU A 72 12.31 -14.12 0.66
N MET A 73 11.35 -13.21 0.49
CA MET A 73 10.06 -13.25 1.19
C MET A 73 9.06 -14.25 0.60
N GLY A 74 9.37 -14.90 -0.53
CA GLY A 74 8.47 -15.84 -1.21
C GLY A 74 7.38 -15.18 -2.06
N ILE A 75 7.46 -13.87 -2.30
CA ILE A 75 6.51 -13.14 -3.15
C ILE A 75 6.84 -13.41 -4.62
N GLY A 76 5.84 -13.78 -5.42
CA GLY A 76 6.00 -13.97 -6.87
C GLY A 76 6.42 -12.67 -7.56
N THR A 77 7.44 -12.75 -8.40
CA THR A 77 8.03 -11.60 -9.12
C THR A 77 7.75 -11.62 -10.61
N GLU A 78 6.88 -12.52 -11.08
CA GLU A 78 6.57 -12.67 -12.51
C GLU A 78 5.91 -11.43 -13.12
N GLY A 79 5.31 -10.56 -12.28
CA GLY A 79 4.72 -9.27 -12.68
C GLY A 79 5.62 -8.06 -12.41
N LEU A 80 6.87 -8.27 -11.97
CA LEU A 80 7.84 -7.19 -11.78
C LEU A 80 8.54 -6.86 -13.10
N CYS A 81 8.43 -5.60 -13.54
CA CYS A 81 9.09 -5.06 -14.71
C CYS A 81 10.34 -4.24 -14.32
N PHE A 82 11.28 -4.11 -15.26
CA PHE A 82 12.47 -3.29 -15.11
C PHE A 82 12.50 -2.19 -16.16
N ASP A 83 12.69 -0.94 -15.72
CA ASP A 83 12.88 0.20 -16.62
C ASP A 83 14.37 0.38 -16.92
N PRO A 84 14.79 0.36 -18.20
CA PRO A 84 16.20 0.50 -18.56
C PRO A 84 16.72 1.94 -18.48
N THR A 85 15.85 2.94 -18.33
CA THR A 85 16.19 4.37 -18.44
C THR A 85 15.84 5.18 -17.21
N VAL A 86 14.83 4.76 -16.44
CA VAL A 86 14.36 5.46 -15.26
C VAL A 86 14.76 4.68 -14.01
N HIS A 87 15.33 5.38 -13.04
CA HIS A 87 15.82 4.76 -11.82
C HIS A 87 14.71 4.33 -10.87
N THR A 88 15.03 3.37 -10.02
CA THR A 88 14.19 2.96 -8.90
C THR A 88 13.83 4.17 -8.03
N THR A 89 12.58 4.30 -7.66
CA THR A 89 12.10 5.35 -6.76
C THR A 89 12.75 5.22 -5.39
N LEU A 90 13.16 6.37 -4.84
CA LEU A 90 13.70 6.45 -3.49
C LEU A 90 12.82 7.36 -2.64
N ALA A 91 12.65 7.01 -1.38
CA ALA A 91 12.10 7.87 -0.34
C ALA A 91 13.14 8.05 0.76
N ILE A 92 13.41 9.28 1.16
CA ILE A 92 14.29 9.58 2.28
C ILE A 92 13.43 9.95 3.46
N VAL A 93 13.55 9.18 4.54
CA VAL A 93 12.84 9.40 5.80
C VAL A 93 13.81 10.04 6.78
N GLN A 94 13.59 11.30 7.10
CA GLN A 94 14.39 12.05 8.03
C GLN A 94 13.60 12.31 9.32
N ASN A 95 14.18 11.92 10.45
CA ASN A 95 13.57 12.20 11.74
C ASN A 95 13.79 13.67 12.11
N LYS A 96 12.74 14.32 12.62
CA LYS A 96 12.80 15.65 13.20
C LYS A 96 13.13 15.59 14.70
N ASP A 97 13.60 16.70 15.24
CA ASP A 97 13.93 16.82 16.68
C ASP A 97 12.68 16.68 17.57
N ASP A 98 11.48 16.95 17.05
CA ASP A 98 10.19 16.79 17.75
C ASP A 98 9.61 15.37 17.67
N GLY A 99 10.31 14.42 17.00
CA GLY A 99 9.90 13.04 16.80
C GLY A 99 8.97 12.83 15.60
N ASP A 100 8.66 13.88 14.86
CA ASP A 100 7.96 13.80 13.56
C ASP A 100 8.94 13.41 12.45
N ARG A 101 8.43 13.11 11.26
CA ARG A 101 9.21 12.64 10.12
C ARG A 101 8.90 13.44 8.88
N ASP A 102 9.94 13.81 8.15
CA ASP A 102 9.83 14.30 6.78
C ASP A 102 10.11 13.19 5.78
N PHE A 103 9.30 13.16 4.73
CA PHE A 103 9.46 12.24 3.61
C PHE A 103 9.82 13.02 2.36
N TRP A 104 10.96 12.70 1.76
CA TRP A 104 11.42 13.27 0.50
C TRP A 104 11.44 12.20 -0.56
N PHE A 105 10.59 12.36 -1.58
CA PHE A 105 10.48 11.38 -2.66
C PHE A 105 11.30 11.81 -3.87
N TYR A 106 12.20 10.94 -4.29
CA TYR A 106 12.92 11.04 -5.56
C TYR A 106 12.18 10.20 -6.60
N ARG A 107 11.11 10.79 -7.18
CA ARG A 107 10.11 10.15 -8.03
C ARG A 107 9.67 11.06 -9.19
N ASN A 108 10.64 11.75 -9.88
CA ASN A 108 10.36 12.70 -10.97
C ASN A 108 11.15 12.42 -12.26
N PRO A 109 10.82 11.36 -13.07
CA PRO A 109 9.99 10.23 -12.72
C PRO A 109 10.77 9.18 -11.90
N GLY A 110 10.05 8.35 -11.16
CA GLY A 110 10.55 7.09 -10.65
C GLY A 110 10.09 5.95 -11.56
N ALA A 111 10.79 4.83 -11.56
CA ALA A 111 10.46 3.71 -12.44
C ALA A 111 9.05 3.17 -12.22
N ASP A 112 8.53 3.21 -10.98
CA ASP A 112 7.18 2.78 -10.65
C ASP A 112 6.08 3.55 -11.40
N ILE A 113 6.31 4.84 -11.73
CA ILE A 113 5.39 5.65 -12.55
C ILE A 113 5.36 5.18 -14.01
N MET A 114 6.45 4.60 -14.49
CA MET A 114 6.64 4.24 -15.89
C MET A 114 6.03 2.89 -16.28
N LEU A 115 5.30 2.24 -15.38
CA LEU A 115 4.58 1.01 -15.72
C LEU A 115 3.46 1.31 -16.70
N CYS A 116 3.48 0.64 -17.85
CA CYS A 116 2.53 0.83 -18.95
C CYS A 116 1.46 -0.27 -19.00
N GLU A 117 0.37 -0.01 -19.69
CA GLU A 117 -0.75 -0.95 -19.83
C GLU A 117 -0.36 -2.29 -20.47
N ASP A 118 0.55 -2.29 -21.46
CA ASP A 118 1.03 -3.47 -22.15
C ASP A 118 1.93 -4.37 -21.29
N GLU A 119 2.46 -3.84 -20.18
CA GLU A 119 3.23 -4.59 -19.20
C GLU A 119 2.36 -5.28 -18.16
N ILE A 120 1.05 -4.99 -18.12
CA ILE A 120 0.11 -5.64 -17.18
C ILE A 120 -0.17 -7.08 -17.63
N ARG A 121 0.26 -8.01 -16.82
CA ARG A 121 0.05 -9.45 -17.01
C ARG A 121 -1.30 -9.88 -16.43
N GLU A 122 -2.36 -9.76 -17.25
CA GLU A 122 -3.74 -10.06 -16.84
C GLU A 122 -3.91 -11.52 -16.37
N GLU A 123 -3.08 -12.44 -16.86
CA GLU A 123 -3.10 -13.84 -16.44
C GLU A 123 -2.71 -14.00 -14.95
N LEU A 124 -1.75 -13.18 -14.43
CA LEU A 124 -1.39 -13.22 -13.02
C LEU A 124 -2.54 -12.68 -12.14
N ILE A 125 -3.23 -11.65 -12.62
CA ILE A 125 -4.41 -11.10 -11.95
C ILE A 125 -5.52 -12.15 -11.94
N SER A 126 -5.86 -12.72 -13.09
CA SER A 126 -6.92 -13.72 -13.20
C SER A 126 -6.66 -14.98 -12.38
N ASP A 127 -5.40 -15.30 -12.06
CA ASP A 127 -5.01 -16.40 -11.19
C ASP A 127 -4.98 -16.04 -9.68
N ALA A 128 -5.37 -14.82 -9.31
CA ALA A 128 -5.52 -14.40 -7.93
C ALA A 128 -6.98 -14.43 -7.44
N LYS A 129 -7.19 -14.43 -6.12
CA LYS A 129 -8.52 -14.29 -5.50
C LYS A 129 -8.85 -12.82 -5.24
N ILE A 130 -7.83 -12.02 -4.90
CA ILE A 130 -7.94 -10.60 -4.55
C ILE A 130 -6.91 -9.83 -5.36
N LEU A 131 -7.31 -8.68 -5.93
CA LEU A 131 -6.39 -7.63 -6.38
C LEU A 131 -6.32 -6.55 -5.30
N HIS A 132 -5.11 -6.22 -4.85
CA HIS A 132 -4.86 -5.11 -3.93
C HIS A 132 -4.09 -3.99 -4.64
N PHE A 133 -4.47 -2.72 -4.41
CA PHE A 133 -3.73 -1.57 -4.93
C PHE A 133 -3.89 -0.35 -4.02
N GLY A 134 -2.99 0.64 -4.21
CA GLY A 134 -3.01 1.91 -3.49
C GLY A 134 -3.19 3.10 -4.42
N SER A 135 -3.28 4.31 -3.83
CA SER A 135 -3.47 5.52 -4.63
C SER A 135 -2.19 6.05 -5.29
N LEU A 136 -1.00 5.60 -4.85
CA LEU A 136 0.26 6.07 -5.43
C LEU A 136 0.42 5.67 -6.91
N SER A 137 -0.15 4.55 -7.32
CA SER A 137 -0.18 4.14 -8.73
C SER A 137 -1.26 4.87 -9.55
N LEU A 138 -1.97 5.82 -8.95
CA LEU A 138 -2.95 6.68 -9.61
C LEU A 138 -2.49 8.15 -9.74
N THR A 139 -1.29 8.49 -9.27
CA THR A 139 -0.78 9.87 -9.25
C THR A 139 -0.51 10.42 -10.64
N ASP A 140 0.07 9.64 -11.52
CA ASP A 140 0.60 10.05 -12.81
C ASP A 140 0.32 9.03 -13.93
N GLU A 141 0.50 9.46 -15.18
CA GLU A 141 0.56 8.55 -16.32
C GLU A 141 2.04 8.13 -16.58
N PRO A 142 2.29 6.96 -17.12
CA PRO A 142 1.32 5.95 -17.60
C PRO A 142 0.77 4.98 -16.54
N VAL A 143 1.32 4.95 -15.32
CA VAL A 143 0.94 3.97 -14.28
C VAL A 143 -0.54 4.03 -13.90
N ARG A 144 -1.18 5.22 -13.99
CA ARG A 144 -2.62 5.35 -13.74
C ARG A 144 -3.45 4.52 -14.73
N SER A 145 -3.14 4.61 -16.02
CA SER A 145 -3.79 3.81 -17.06
C SER A 145 -3.54 2.32 -16.84
N ALA A 146 -2.30 1.94 -16.52
CA ALA A 146 -1.94 0.55 -16.19
C ALA A 146 -2.74 0.04 -14.97
N THR A 147 -2.90 0.85 -13.92
CA THR A 147 -3.69 0.50 -12.74
C THR A 147 -5.16 0.29 -13.09
N LYS A 148 -5.73 1.18 -13.90
CA LYS A 148 -7.13 1.05 -14.35
C LYS A 148 -7.34 -0.21 -15.19
N LYS A 149 -6.36 -0.57 -16.05
CA LYS A 149 -6.39 -1.83 -16.78
C LYS A 149 -6.35 -3.05 -15.84
N ALA A 150 -5.49 -3.04 -14.83
CA ALA A 150 -5.41 -4.11 -13.84
C ALA A 150 -6.72 -4.28 -13.06
N VAL A 151 -7.34 -3.17 -12.65
CA VAL A 151 -8.65 -3.17 -11.97
C VAL A 151 -9.73 -3.76 -12.88
N ALA A 152 -9.79 -3.33 -14.15
CA ALA A 152 -10.75 -3.87 -15.11
C ALA A 152 -10.56 -5.37 -15.37
N ALA A 153 -9.31 -5.85 -15.42
CA ALA A 153 -9.00 -7.28 -15.52
C ALA A 153 -9.48 -8.06 -14.29
N ALA A 154 -9.31 -7.50 -13.10
CA ALA A 154 -9.79 -8.10 -11.85
C ALA A 154 -11.32 -8.18 -11.81
N GLU A 155 -12.03 -7.13 -12.19
CA GLU A 155 -13.49 -7.12 -12.29
C GLU A 155 -14.00 -8.17 -13.28
N LYS A 156 -13.41 -8.21 -14.48
CA LYS A 156 -13.75 -9.20 -15.52
C LYS A 156 -13.56 -10.64 -15.03
N ALA A 157 -12.53 -10.88 -14.20
CA ALA A 157 -12.23 -12.20 -13.63
C ALA A 157 -13.01 -12.49 -12.33
N GLY A 158 -13.85 -11.56 -11.85
CA GLY A 158 -14.69 -11.70 -10.66
C GLY A 158 -13.89 -11.75 -9.35
N LEU A 159 -12.78 -11.04 -9.28
CA LEU A 159 -11.97 -10.95 -8.07
C LEU A 159 -12.61 -10.00 -7.05
N TRP A 160 -12.27 -10.20 -5.78
CA TRP A 160 -12.39 -9.14 -4.79
C TRP A 160 -11.31 -8.10 -5.02
N ILE A 161 -11.69 -6.82 -4.94
CA ILE A 161 -10.75 -5.70 -5.09
C ILE A 161 -10.59 -5.03 -3.74
N SER A 162 -9.35 -4.88 -3.33
CA SER A 162 -8.93 -4.27 -2.09
C SER A 162 -8.15 -2.99 -2.37
N PHE A 163 -8.52 -1.91 -1.71
CA PHE A 163 -7.92 -0.59 -1.90
C PHE A 163 -7.46 0.01 -0.57
N ASP A 164 -6.25 0.59 -0.56
CA ASP A 164 -5.73 1.44 0.52
C ASP A 164 -5.32 2.78 -0.11
N PRO A 165 -6.00 3.91 0.14
CA PRO A 165 -5.59 5.21 -0.37
C PRO A 165 -4.13 5.51 -0.07
N ASN A 166 -3.68 5.25 1.15
CA ASN A 166 -2.31 5.49 1.60
C ASN A 166 -1.77 6.83 1.08
N LEU A 167 -2.56 7.88 1.30
CA LEU A 167 -2.40 9.20 0.72
C LEU A 167 -1.05 9.83 1.09
N ARG A 168 -0.31 10.24 0.07
CA ARG A 168 0.91 11.04 0.20
C ARG A 168 0.68 12.38 -0.51
N LYS A 169 0.10 13.36 0.21
CA LYS A 169 -0.29 14.67 -0.36
C LYS A 169 0.79 15.32 -1.23
N PRO A 170 2.09 15.29 -0.86
CA PRO A 170 3.15 15.91 -1.67
C PRO A 170 3.34 15.29 -3.06
N LEU A 171 2.85 14.07 -3.31
CA LEU A 171 2.96 13.39 -4.61
C LEU A 171 1.82 13.73 -5.57
N TRP A 172 0.84 14.51 -5.15
CA TRP A 172 -0.30 14.86 -5.97
C TRP A 172 -0.19 16.27 -6.54
N LYS A 173 -0.53 16.42 -7.82
CA LYS A 173 -0.55 17.73 -8.51
C LYS A 173 -1.58 18.69 -7.93
N SER A 174 -2.67 18.16 -7.37
CA SER A 174 -3.69 18.91 -6.66
C SER A 174 -4.52 18.02 -5.75
N GLU A 175 -5.14 18.62 -4.74
CA GLU A 175 -6.08 17.93 -3.86
C GLU A 175 -7.31 17.42 -4.63
N ALA A 176 -7.79 18.19 -5.61
CA ALA A 176 -8.91 17.79 -6.45
C ALA A 176 -8.61 16.50 -7.24
N LEU A 177 -7.39 16.40 -7.83
CA LEU A 177 -6.96 15.19 -8.53
C LEU A 177 -6.83 14.01 -7.56
N ALA A 178 -6.30 14.23 -6.35
CA ALA A 178 -6.21 13.19 -5.34
C ALA A 178 -7.60 12.66 -4.97
N LYS A 179 -8.56 13.54 -4.67
CA LYS A 179 -9.95 13.16 -4.36
C LYS A 179 -10.60 12.42 -5.53
N GLU A 180 -10.41 12.88 -6.77
CA GLU A 180 -10.93 12.22 -7.97
C GLU A 180 -10.42 10.79 -8.12
N GLN A 181 -9.11 10.59 -8.02
CA GLN A 181 -8.51 9.26 -8.23
C GLN A 181 -8.75 8.32 -7.02
N ILE A 182 -8.82 8.84 -5.80
CA ILE A 182 -9.24 8.06 -4.63
C ILE A 182 -10.70 7.64 -4.76
N SER A 183 -11.58 8.52 -5.26
CA SER A 183 -12.98 8.16 -5.60
C SER A 183 -13.05 7.04 -6.63
N TYR A 184 -12.13 7.00 -7.60
CA TYR A 184 -12.03 5.86 -8.52
C TYR A 184 -11.75 4.57 -7.73
N GLY A 185 -10.78 4.56 -6.82
CA GLY A 185 -10.48 3.41 -5.98
C GLY A 185 -11.69 2.94 -5.16
N PHE A 186 -12.43 3.88 -4.56
CA PHE A 186 -13.64 3.57 -3.78
C PHE A 186 -14.76 2.94 -4.63
N LYS A 187 -14.95 3.42 -5.87
CA LYS A 187 -15.97 2.89 -6.80
C LYS A 187 -15.74 1.44 -7.21
N HIS A 188 -14.50 1.01 -7.22
CA HIS A 188 -14.11 -0.31 -7.71
C HIS A 188 -13.77 -1.31 -6.60
N CYS A 189 -13.57 -0.87 -5.34
CA CYS A 189 -13.20 -1.79 -4.27
C CYS A 189 -14.42 -2.32 -3.49
N GLN A 190 -14.31 -3.56 -3.03
CA GLN A 190 -15.21 -4.15 -2.04
C GLN A 190 -14.61 -4.13 -0.65
N ILE A 191 -13.27 -4.05 -0.56
CA ILE A 191 -12.53 -3.99 0.70
C ILE A 191 -11.72 -2.70 0.69
N LEU A 192 -12.00 -1.81 1.62
CA LEU A 192 -11.28 -0.56 1.84
C LEU A 192 -10.54 -0.62 3.16
N LYS A 193 -9.23 -0.39 3.15
CA LYS A 193 -8.50 0.03 4.35
C LYS A 193 -8.27 1.53 4.24
N ILE A 194 -8.50 2.26 5.32
CA ILE A 194 -8.33 3.71 5.37
C ILE A 194 -7.91 4.14 6.78
N SER A 195 -7.09 5.17 6.89
CA SER A 195 -6.80 5.81 8.19
C SER A 195 -7.89 6.81 8.60
N ASP A 196 -7.95 7.14 9.88
CA ASP A 196 -8.87 8.14 10.42
C ASP A 196 -8.67 9.51 9.77
N ASP A 197 -7.43 9.95 9.61
CA ASP A 197 -7.10 11.22 8.95
C ASP A 197 -7.54 11.24 7.47
N GLU A 198 -7.31 10.16 6.73
CA GLU A 198 -7.74 10.03 5.34
C GLU A 198 -9.26 10.02 5.20
N LEU A 199 -9.93 9.29 6.09
CA LEU A 199 -11.39 9.21 6.12
C LEU A 199 -12.02 10.58 6.35
N LEU A 200 -11.56 11.32 7.37
CA LEU A 200 -12.06 12.66 7.67
C LEU A 200 -11.70 13.67 6.57
N TRP A 201 -10.47 13.61 6.05
CA TRP A 201 -10.05 14.47 4.95
C TRP A 201 -10.90 14.27 3.69
N PHE A 202 -11.22 13.00 3.35
CA PHE A 202 -11.98 12.71 2.15
C PHE A 202 -13.46 13.06 2.30
N THR A 203 -14.07 12.68 3.42
CA THR A 203 -15.51 12.83 3.65
C THR A 203 -15.91 14.21 4.18
N GLU A 204 -14.95 14.95 4.76
CA GLU A 204 -15.18 16.23 5.46
C GLU A 204 -16.14 16.08 6.66
N GLU A 205 -16.35 14.85 7.12
CA GLU A 205 -17.11 14.53 8.33
C GLU A 205 -16.22 14.63 9.58
N THR A 206 -16.84 14.79 10.74
CA THR A 206 -16.16 14.83 12.03
C THR A 206 -16.40 13.58 12.89
N ASP A 207 -17.32 12.73 12.45
CA ASP A 207 -17.71 11.49 13.12
C ASP A 207 -17.40 10.29 12.23
N PHE A 208 -16.65 9.33 12.78
CA PHE A 208 -16.19 8.16 12.00
C PHE A 208 -17.34 7.27 11.52
N ASP A 209 -18.35 7.05 12.35
CA ASP A 209 -19.46 6.17 11.99
C ASP A 209 -20.31 6.78 10.86
N ARG A 210 -20.51 8.10 10.87
CA ARG A 210 -21.17 8.84 9.77
C ARG A 210 -20.33 8.81 8.51
N ALA A 211 -19.01 9.05 8.63
CA ALA A 211 -18.09 9.03 7.51
C ALA A 211 -18.05 7.66 6.83
N VAL A 212 -17.91 6.59 7.62
CA VAL A 212 -17.93 5.21 7.12
C VAL A 212 -19.27 4.88 6.44
N LYS A 213 -20.39 5.21 7.09
CA LYS A 213 -21.73 4.98 6.53
C LYS A 213 -21.94 5.70 5.19
N ARG A 214 -21.42 6.93 5.08
CA ARG A 214 -21.44 7.69 3.83
C ARG A 214 -20.68 6.95 2.72
N LEU A 215 -19.44 6.50 2.99
CA LEU A 215 -18.66 5.74 2.00
C LEU A 215 -19.34 4.43 1.59
N GLN A 216 -19.92 3.69 2.55
CA GLN A 216 -20.65 2.46 2.24
C GLN A 216 -21.87 2.72 1.37
N GLN A 217 -22.63 3.79 1.64
CA GLN A 217 -23.83 4.15 0.87
C GLN A 217 -23.51 4.70 -0.52
N GLU A 218 -22.47 5.54 -0.62
CA GLU A 218 -22.11 6.20 -1.87
C GLU A 218 -21.39 5.26 -2.85
N TYR A 219 -20.51 4.37 -2.33
CA TYR A 219 -19.62 3.54 -3.15
C TYR A 219 -19.95 2.04 -3.08
N GLY A 220 -20.82 1.60 -2.19
CA GLY A 220 -21.18 0.18 -2.07
C GLY A 220 -20.08 -0.70 -1.45
N ILE A 221 -19.17 -0.11 -0.66
CA ILE A 221 -18.02 -0.83 -0.08
C ILE A 221 -18.51 -1.81 0.98
N ALA A 222 -18.21 -3.10 0.80
CA ALA A 222 -18.70 -4.17 1.67
C ALA A 222 -17.99 -4.23 3.03
N LEU A 223 -16.67 -4.02 3.04
CA LEU A 223 -15.82 -4.06 4.23
C LEU A 223 -14.93 -2.83 4.30
N ILE A 224 -15.03 -2.06 5.37
CA ILE A 224 -14.13 -0.94 5.66
C ILE A 224 -13.32 -1.25 6.92
N LEU A 225 -12.00 -1.19 6.79
CA LEU A 225 -11.01 -1.36 7.84
C LEU A 225 -10.42 0.00 8.18
N LEU A 226 -10.85 0.58 9.29
CA LEU A 226 -10.42 1.90 9.77
C LEU A 226 -9.27 1.75 10.77
N SER A 227 -8.11 2.33 10.48
CA SER A 227 -7.00 2.45 11.44
C SER A 227 -7.01 3.81 12.11
N MET A 228 -6.86 3.83 13.44
CA MET A 228 -6.98 5.04 14.29
C MET A 228 -5.75 5.23 15.17
N GLY A 229 -4.57 4.86 14.68
CA GLY A 229 -3.31 4.97 15.39
C GLY A 229 -3.37 4.35 16.80
N LYS A 230 -3.03 5.14 17.82
CA LYS A 230 -3.06 4.71 19.23
C LYS A 230 -4.46 4.35 19.76
N ASN A 231 -5.52 4.72 19.05
CA ASN A 231 -6.89 4.41 19.41
C ASN A 231 -7.35 3.03 18.88
N GLY A 232 -6.46 2.29 18.20
CA GLY A 232 -6.75 0.96 17.68
C GLY A 232 -7.29 0.97 16.28
N SER A 233 -8.19 0.03 15.99
CA SER A 233 -8.80 -0.13 14.66
C SER A 233 -10.25 -0.56 14.77
N ALA A 234 -11.01 -0.33 13.70
CA ALA A 234 -12.38 -0.78 13.58
C ALA A 234 -12.62 -1.45 12.22
N ALA A 235 -13.44 -2.49 12.21
CA ALA A 235 -13.94 -3.12 10.99
C ALA A 235 -15.45 -2.89 10.90
N TYR A 236 -15.92 -2.46 9.72
CA TYR A 236 -17.33 -2.22 9.42
C TYR A 236 -17.75 -3.10 8.25
N CYS A 237 -18.78 -3.93 8.46
CA CYS A 237 -19.37 -4.78 7.43
C CYS A 237 -20.88 -4.67 7.52
N GLY A 238 -21.53 -4.02 6.56
CA GLY A 238 -22.94 -3.68 6.65
C GLY A 238 -23.24 -2.87 7.91
N ASN A 239 -24.11 -3.38 8.77
CA ASN A 239 -24.45 -2.74 10.05
C ASN A 239 -23.61 -3.24 11.24
N GLN A 240 -22.66 -4.14 10.99
CA GLN A 240 -21.78 -4.66 12.03
C GLN A 240 -20.53 -3.80 12.18
N LYS A 241 -20.12 -3.57 13.44
CA LYS A 241 -18.88 -2.88 13.80
C LYS A 241 -18.14 -3.69 14.85
N VAL A 242 -16.87 -3.96 14.59
CA VAL A 242 -15.96 -4.57 15.56
C VAL A 242 -14.83 -3.59 15.79
N MET A 243 -14.49 -3.35 17.05
CA MET A 243 -13.35 -2.51 17.44
C MET A 243 -12.29 -3.35 18.12
N VAL A 244 -11.03 -3.07 17.78
CA VAL A 244 -9.86 -3.71 18.38
C VAL A 244 -8.97 -2.60 18.97
N PRO A 245 -8.64 -2.65 20.26
CA PRO A 245 -7.76 -1.65 20.88
C PRO A 245 -6.34 -1.76 20.31
N ALA A 246 -5.59 -0.66 20.33
CA ALA A 246 -4.20 -0.68 19.94
C ALA A 246 -3.36 -1.52 20.92
N PHE A 247 -2.47 -2.33 20.38
CA PHE A 247 -1.42 -2.94 21.19
C PHE A 247 -0.33 -1.89 21.46
N VAL A 248 -0.25 -1.40 22.68
CA VAL A 248 0.72 -0.38 23.07
C VAL A 248 2.04 -1.05 23.40
N ASN A 249 2.97 -1.03 22.45
CA ASN A 249 4.36 -1.42 22.71
C ASN A 249 5.16 -0.20 23.16
N LYS A 250 5.68 -0.23 24.41
CA LYS A 250 6.49 0.86 24.98
C LYS A 250 7.87 1.01 24.30
N ASN A 251 8.29 0.02 23.53
CA ASN A 251 9.59 -0.04 22.84
C ASN A 251 9.45 0.14 21.32
N THR A 252 8.41 0.79 20.86
CA THR A 252 8.24 1.06 19.42
C THR A 252 9.33 2.02 18.96
N ILE A 253 10.21 1.53 18.09
CA ILE A 253 11.32 2.29 17.51
C ILE A 253 10.89 2.96 16.21
N GLU A 254 10.01 2.30 15.44
CA GLU A 254 9.58 2.77 14.13
C GLU A 254 8.16 2.31 13.78
N THR A 255 7.40 3.18 13.06
CA THR A 255 6.01 2.89 12.62
C THR A 255 5.85 2.84 11.11
N THR A 256 6.94 2.90 10.34
CA THR A 256 6.91 2.77 8.87
C THR A 256 6.31 1.41 8.48
N GLY A 257 5.33 1.42 7.60
CA GLY A 257 4.60 0.21 7.19
C GLY A 257 3.51 -0.28 8.16
N ALA A 258 3.38 0.28 9.38
CA ALA A 258 2.37 -0.15 10.34
C ALA A 258 0.94 -0.06 9.78
N GLY A 259 0.64 0.94 8.95
CA GLY A 259 -0.64 1.08 8.25
C GLY A 259 -0.92 -0.08 7.30
N ALA A 260 0.06 -0.45 6.47
CA ALA A 260 -0.06 -1.57 5.53
C ALA A 260 -0.16 -2.92 6.26
N VAL A 261 0.56 -3.07 7.38
CA VAL A 261 0.56 -4.28 8.21
C VAL A 261 -0.73 -4.43 9.01
N SER A 262 -1.36 -3.35 9.47
CA SER A 262 -2.64 -3.40 10.21
C SER A 262 -3.76 -4.07 9.41
N TYR A 263 -3.68 -4.04 8.09
CA TYR A 263 -4.57 -4.74 7.16
C TYR A 263 -4.65 -6.25 7.42
N THR A 264 -3.56 -6.84 7.87
CA THR A 264 -3.44 -8.28 8.12
C THR A 264 -3.75 -8.67 9.56
N HIS A 265 -3.61 -7.75 10.52
CA HIS A 265 -3.81 -8.02 11.95
C HIS A 265 -5.27 -8.13 12.36
N LEU A 266 -6.21 -7.55 11.62
CA LEU A 266 -7.65 -7.70 11.88
C LEU A 266 -8.17 -9.15 11.68
N ARG A 267 -7.38 -10.02 11.01
CA ARG A 267 -7.64 -11.47 10.94
C ARG A 267 -6.89 -12.29 11.99
N ALA A 268 -5.86 -11.74 12.63
CA ALA A 268 -4.97 -12.50 13.52
C ALA A 268 -5.52 -12.74 14.93
N HIS A 269 -6.63 -12.09 15.32
CA HIS A 269 -7.24 -12.33 16.64
C HIS A 269 -7.90 -13.70 16.83
N GLU A 270 -7.96 -14.53 15.80
CA GLU A 270 -8.38 -15.94 15.95
C GLU A 270 -7.21 -16.90 16.21
N THR A 271 -5.97 -16.44 16.26
CA THR A 271 -4.77 -17.28 16.44
C THR A 271 -3.76 -16.73 17.43
N ASP A 272 -4.20 -16.12 18.54
CA ASP A 272 -3.35 -15.67 19.65
C ASP A 272 -2.78 -16.84 20.48
N GLN A 273 -2.07 -17.77 19.83
CA GLN A 273 -1.27 -18.75 20.57
C GLN A 273 0.20 -18.85 20.12
N TYR A 274 0.65 -18.04 19.15
CA TYR A 274 2.05 -18.11 18.70
C TYR A 274 2.59 -16.73 18.31
N LEU A 275 2.97 -15.93 19.29
CA LEU A 275 4.08 -14.95 19.23
C LEU A 275 4.67 -14.81 20.64
#